data_49ac710f5f895461e002bbd38042720b
#
_entry.id   49ac710f5f895461e002bbd38042720b
#
_cell.length_a   1.000
_cell.length_b   1.000
_cell.length_c   1.000
_cell.angle_alpha   90.00
_cell.angle_beta   90.00
_cell.angle_gamma   90.00
#
_symmetry.space_group_name_H-M   'P 1'
#
loop_
_entity.id
_entity.type
_entity.pdbx_description
1 polymer ?
#
loop_
_entity_poly.entity_id
_entity_poly.type
_entity_poly.pdbx_seq_one_letter_code
_entity_poly.pdbx_strand_id
1 'polypeptide(L)'
;PVQYVKAVRSTRSMSFVPSSVYDNAALLSKDPGYLANLKSLDRVEQARLLGGNWKVRAAAGLYFPVAHVQIVQKLSQNVMQWLRMWDLAATEPNEAHDPDWTVGLKIGRTWTGTVIVGDVIRVRKNAKFVRDLVKATALSDGRGCWIGLIQDPGQSGKAQFESYREMLRGYSVFSCGSGKKKELIAEPVAAEWQGNNVALVMGDWNRAFIDELEKFP
;
A
#
# COMPACT_ATOMS: atom_id res chain seq x y z
N PRO A 1 -1.94 1.01 32.97
CA PRO A 1 -3.30 1.56 33.05
C PRO A 1 -4.30 0.57 32.48
N VAL A 2 -5.32 0.24 33.26
CA VAL A 2 -6.41 -0.63 32.84
C VAL A 2 -7.35 0.22 31.99
N GLN A 3 -7.51 -0.15 30.71
CA GLN A 3 -8.50 0.48 29.86
C GLN A 3 -9.76 -0.39 29.80
N TYR A 4 -10.89 0.17 30.20
CA TYR A 4 -12.20 -0.48 30.07
C TYR A 4 -12.85 -0.04 28.76
N VAL A 5 -13.10 -0.99 27.87
CA VAL A 5 -13.90 -0.76 26.67
C VAL A 5 -15.32 -1.25 26.94
N LYS A 6 -16.27 -0.34 26.96
CA LYS A 6 -17.68 -0.61 27.19
C LYS A 6 -18.35 -0.95 25.86
N ALA A 7 -18.56 -2.22 25.57
CA ALA A 7 -19.45 -2.64 24.47
C ALA A 7 -20.90 -2.71 24.97
N VAL A 8 -21.87 -2.48 24.09
CA VAL A 8 -23.31 -2.31 24.41
C VAL A 8 -23.94 -3.51 25.16
N ARG A 9 -23.28 -4.67 25.24
CA ARG A 9 -23.80 -5.87 25.93
C ARG A 9 -22.78 -6.66 26.76
N SER A 10 -21.49 -6.27 26.78
CA SER A 10 -20.51 -6.95 27.64
C SER A 10 -19.33 -6.02 27.93
N THR A 11 -18.91 -5.97 29.19
CA THR A 11 -17.68 -5.30 29.61
C THR A 11 -16.54 -6.29 29.50
N ARG A 12 -15.52 -5.98 28.66
CA ARG A 12 -14.27 -6.75 28.64
C ARG A 12 -13.17 -5.86 29.23
N SER A 13 -12.45 -6.39 30.19
CA SER A 13 -11.23 -5.76 30.67
C SER A 13 -10.05 -6.26 29.82
N MET A 14 -9.19 -5.35 29.40
CA MET A 14 -7.95 -5.67 28.72
C MET A 14 -6.80 -5.02 29.50
N SER A 15 -5.86 -5.85 29.97
CA SER A 15 -4.67 -5.39 30.67
C SER A 15 -3.48 -5.53 29.74
N PHE A 16 -2.71 -4.47 29.59
CA PHE A 16 -1.43 -4.50 28.91
C PHE A 16 -0.33 -4.57 29.95
N VAL A 17 0.43 -5.67 29.94
CA VAL A 17 1.61 -5.84 30.78
C VAL A 17 2.83 -5.57 29.90
N PRO A 18 3.55 -4.46 30.07
CA PRO A 18 4.78 -4.22 29.35
C PRO A 18 5.85 -5.22 29.78
N SER A 19 6.51 -5.82 28.80
CA SER A 19 7.66 -6.68 29.03
C SER A 19 8.68 -6.50 27.91
N SER A 20 9.95 -6.71 28.25
CA SER A 20 11.06 -6.71 27.30
C SER A 20 11.66 -8.11 27.18
N VAL A 21 12.53 -8.33 26.21
CA VAL A 21 13.25 -9.61 26.10
C VAL A 21 14.09 -9.89 27.36
N TYR A 22 14.56 -8.87 28.04
CA TYR A 22 15.39 -8.99 29.25
C TYR A 22 14.63 -9.52 30.48
N ASP A 23 13.29 -9.43 30.44
CA ASP A 23 12.43 -9.99 31.50
C ASP A 23 12.28 -11.50 31.37
N ASN A 24 12.72 -12.10 30.26
CA ASN A 24 12.66 -13.54 30.00
C ASN A 24 14.05 -14.20 30.20
N ALA A 25 14.49 -14.27 31.45
CA ALA A 25 15.77 -14.88 31.81
C ALA A 25 15.89 -16.34 31.36
N ALA A 26 14.78 -17.10 31.36
CA ALA A 26 14.75 -18.49 30.93
C ALA A 26 15.06 -18.66 29.43
N LEU A 27 14.58 -17.76 28.58
CA LEU A 27 14.87 -17.74 27.15
C LEU A 27 16.35 -17.39 26.93
N LEU A 28 16.83 -16.34 27.57
CA LEU A 28 18.19 -15.86 27.40
C LEU A 28 19.27 -16.86 27.88
N SER A 29 18.95 -17.69 28.89
CA SER A 29 19.83 -18.76 29.34
C SER A 29 19.86 -19.96 28.39
N LYS A 30 18.75 -20.24 27.69
CA LYS A 30 18.65 -21.36 26.75
C LYS A 30 19.20 -21.04 25.36
N ASP A 31 19.07 -19.80 24.92
CA ASP A 31 19.54 -19.33 23.62
C ASP A 31 20.33 -18.02 23.74
N PRO A 32 21.63 -18.07 24.04
CA PRO A 32 22.47 -16.88 24.09
C PRO A 32 22.57 -16.11 22.76
N GLY A 33 22.34 -16.81 21.62
CA GLY A 33 22.35 -16.21 20.30
C GLY A 33 21.12 -15.37 19.99
N TYR A 34 20.02 -15.57 20.72
CA TYR A 34 18.76 -14.87 20.49
C TYR A 34 18.90 -13.35 20.57
N LEU A 35 19.61 -12.84 21.57
CA LEU A 35 19.90 -11.41 21.70
C LEU A 35 20.72 -10.85 20.54
N ALA A 36 21.69 -11.60 20.04
CA ALA A 36 22.49 -11.18 18.89
C ALA A 36 21.61 -11.08 17.64
N ASN A 37 20.72 -12.05 17.42
CA ASN A 37 19.77 -12.04 16.33
C ASN A 37 18.83 -10.84 16.40
N LEU A 38 18.28 -10.51 17.58
CA LEU A 38 17.42 -9.34 17.77
C LEU A 38 18.17 -8.02 17.54
N LYS A 39 19.44 -7.94 17.92
CA LYS A 39 20.30 -6.76 17.71
C LYS A 39 20.70 -6.56 16.24
N SER A 40 20.58 -7.58 15.39
CA SER A 40 20.85 -7.46 13.95
C SER A 40 19.65 -6.95 13.16
N LEU A 41 18.47 -6.84 13.79
CA LEU A 41 17.27 -6.28 13.15
C LEU A 41 17.39 -4.76 12.99
N ASP A 42 16.49 -4.17 12.19
CA ASP A 42 16.39 -2.72 12.10
C ASP A 42 15.96 -2.07 13.41
N ARG A 43 16.15 -0.76 13.54
CA ARG A 43 15.91 -0.02 14.79
C ARG A 43 14.47 -0.10 15.30
N VAL A 44 13.49 -0.23 14.40
CA VAL A 44 12.07 -0.30 14.76
C VAL A 44 11.75 -1.66 15.36
N GLU A 45 12.20 -2.73 14.71
CA GLU A 45 12.04 -4.09 15.21
C GLU A 45 12.84 -4.31 16.50
N GLN A 46 14.04 -3.73 16.62
CA GLN A 46 14.77 -3.73 17.89
C GLN A 46 13.96 -3.05 19.00
N ALA A 47 13.40 -1.88 18.78
CA ALA A 47 12.60 -1.18 19.78
C ALA A 47 11.35 -1.95 20.19
N ARG A 48 10.71 -2.66 19.24
CA ARG A 48 9.56 -3.53 19.51
C ARG A 48 9.94 -4.78 20.28
N LEU A 49 10.90 -5.54 19.78
CA LEU A 49 11.23 -6.89 20.27
C LEU A 49 12.19 -6.89 21.45
N LEU A 50 13.20 -6.02 21.45
CA LEU A 50 14.11 -5.86 22.61
C LEU A 50 13.48 -5.01 23.70
N GLY A 51 12.90 -3.86 23.32
CA GLY A 51 12.40 -2.87 24.26
C GLY A 51 10.94 -3.06 24.69
N GLY A 52 10.20 -3.99 24.07
CA GLY A 52 8.77 -4.17 24.32
C GLY A 52 7.92 -2.96 23.93
N ASN A 53 8.45 -2.05 23.12
CA ASN A 53 7.76 -0.82 22.73
C ASN A 53 6.92 -1.03 21.46
N TRP A 54 5.74 -1.59 21.63
CA TRP A 54 4.80 -1.84 20.52
C TRP A 54 4.18 -0.58 19.92
N LYS A 55 4.43 0.59 20.50
CA LYS A 55 3.97 1.89 19.97
C LYS A 55 4.96 2.49 18.97
N VAL A 56 6.18 1.96 18.90
CA VAL A 56 7.14 2.42 17.91
C VAL A 56 6.62 2.06 16.51
N ARG A 57 6.45 3.08 15.70
CA ARG A 57 6.25 2.94 14.26
C ARG A 57 7.54 3.30 13.57
N ALA A 58 7.77 2.76 12.39
CA ALA A 58 8.79 3.31 11.51
C ALA A 58 8.58 4.82 11.40
N ALA A 59 9.64 5.59 11.47
CA ALA A 59 9.51 7.05 11.34
C ALA A 59 8.84 7.35 9.99
N ALA A 60 7.88 8.26 9.99
CA ALA A 60 7.25 8.74 8.77
C ALA A 60 8.36 9.13 7.76
N GLY A 61 8.18 8.77 6.49
CA GLY A 61 9.18 9.02 5.46
C GLY A 61 10.36 8.04 5.41
N LEU A 62 10.35 6.96 6.20
CA LEU A 62 11.45 5.98 6.17
C LEU A 62 11.54 5.27 4.81
N TYR A 63 10.40 4.84 4.27
CA TYR A 63 10.33 4.17 2.97
C TYR A 63 10.34 5.18 1.81
N PHE A 64 9.56 6.25 1.93
CA PHE A 64 9.31 7.22 0.87
C PHE A 64 9.59 8.66 1.35
N PRO A 65 10.87 9.04 1.57
CA PRO A 65 11.21 10.39 2.03
C PRO A 65 10.77 11.44 1.00
N VAL A 66 10.08 12.49 1.45
CA VAL A 66 9.60 13.59 0.60
C VAL A 66 10.75 14.30 -0.11
N ALA A 67 11.94 14.33 0.49
CA ALA A 67 13.13 14.93 -0.10
C ALA A 67 13.57 14.29 -1.44
N HIS A 68 13.12 13.06 -1.73
CA HIS A 68 13.43 12.34 -2.97
C HIS A 68 12.32 12.46 -4.03
N VAL A 69 11.28 13.27 -3.77
CA VAL A 69 10.18 13.47 -4.71
C VAL A 69 10.65 14.32 -5.90
N GLN A 70 10.48 13.77 -7.09
CA GLN A 70 10.68 14.50 -8.35
C GLN A 70 9.32 14.72 -9.02
N ILE A 71 8.93 15.98 -9.25
CA ILE A 71 7.71 16.32 -9.96
C ILE A 71 8.07 16.89 -11.32
N VAL A 72 7.53 16.28 -12.38
CA VAL A 72 7.74 16.69 -13.77
C VAL A 72 6.46 17.28 -14.36
N GLN A 73 6.59 18.38 -15.09
CA GLN A 73 5.42 19.09 -15.65
C GLN A 73 4.76 18.35 -16.81
N LYS A 74 5.49 17.51 -17.52
CA LYS A 74 5.00 16.77 -18.69
C LYS A 74 5.42 15.32 -18.64
N LEU A 75 4.55 14.45 -19.13
CA LEU A 75 4.86 13.05 -19.41
C LEU A 75 6.08 12.98 -20.33
N SER A 76 7.07 12.19 -19.93
CA SER A 76 8.16 11.81 -20.82
C SER A 76 7.59 11.02 -21.99
N GLN A 77 7.88 11.41 -23.22
CA GLN A 77 7.52 10.64 -24.42
C GLN A 77 8.23 9.28 -24.52
N ASN A 78 9.17 9.01 -23.61
CA ASN A 78 10.03 7.84 -23.59
C ASN A 78 9.53 6.70 -22.69
N VAL A 79 8.25 6.68 -22.30
CA VAL A 79 7.70 5.56 -21.53
C VAL A 79 7.47 4.37 -22.43
N MET A 80 8.11 3.25 -22.11
CA MET A 80 8.03 2.01 -22.89
C MET A 80 6.65 1.39 -22.84
N GLN A 81 6.09 1.30 -21.64
CA GLN A 81 4.81 0.67 -21.38
C GLN A 81 4.12 1.37 -20.21
N TRP A 82 2.85 1.67 -20.37
CA TRP A 82 1.97 2.13 -19.31
C TRP A 82 1.16 0.99 -18.72
N LEU A 83 0.96 1.05 -17.41
CA LEU A 83 0.12 0.16 -16.63
C LEU A 83 -0.81 1.00 -15.76
N ARG A 84 -2.10 0.71 -15.78
CA ARG A 84 -3.10 1.21 -14.82
C ARG A 84 -3.42 0.09 -13.84
N MET A 85 -2.96 0.22 -12.61
CA MET A 85 -3.22 -0.75 -11.55
C MET A 85 -4.40 -0.29 -10.69
N TRP A 86 -5.36 -1.17 -10.45
CA TRP A 86 -6.53 -0.90 -9.64
C TRP A 86 -6.55 -1.74 -8.37
N ASP A 87 -6.76 -1.05 -7.24
CA ASP A 87 -7.22 -1.63 -5.98
C ASP A 87 -8.69 -1.21 -5.81
N LEU A 88 -9.60 -2.18 -5.84
CA LEU A 88 -11.02 -1.94 -5.95
C LEU A 88 -11.72 -2.10 -4.61
N ALA A 89 -12.24 -1.02 -4.07
CA ALA A 89 -13.22 -1.02 -2.98
C ALA A 89 -14.52 -0.40 -3.50
N ALA A 90 -15.65 -1.04 -3.27
CA ALA A 90 -16.91 -0.66 -3.89
C ALA A 90 -17.96 -0.24 -2.84
N THR A 91 -17.52 0.47 -1.80
CA THR A 91 -18.35 0.89 -0.68
C THR A 91 -18.32 2.39 -0.53
N GLU A 92 -19.50 3.00 -0.35
CA GLU A 92 -19.61 4.43 -0.05
C GLU A 92 -19.46 4.68 1.46
N PRO A 93 -18.81 5.78 1.88
CA PRO A 93 -18.73 6.16 3.28
C PRO A 93 -20.12 6.52 3.82
N ASN A 94 -20.36 6.20 5.10
CA ASN A 94 -21.52 6.66 5.84
C ASN A 94 -21.10 7.00 7.28
N GLU A 95 -22.01 7.53 8.10
CA GLU A 95 -21.73 7.98 9.46
C GLU A 95 -21.12 6.89 10.39
N ALA A 96 -21.39 5.61 10.10
CA ALA A 96 -20.94 4.48 10.91
C ALA A 96 -19.74 3.74 10.33
N HIS A 97 -19.36 4.01 9.07
CA HIS A 97 -18.35 3.22 8.35
C HIS A 97 -17.50 4.09 7.44
N ASP A 98 -16.19 3.99 7.63
CA ASP A 98 -15.15 4.63 6.79
C ASP A 98 -14.48 3.54 5.92
N PRO A 99 -15.01 3.27 4.71
CA PRO A 99 -14.54 2.17 3.87
C PRO A 99 -13.21 2.48 3.21
N ASP A 100 -12.56 1.42 2.71
CA ASP A 100 -11.35 1.55 1.90
C ASP A 100 -11.59 2.33 0.60
N TRP A 101 -10.52 2.88 0.06
CA TRP A 101 -10.54 3.62 -1.19
C TRP A 101 -10.42 2.70 -2.40
N THR A 102 -11.18 3.00 -3.45
CA THR A 102 -10.80 2.55 -4.78
C THR A 102 -9.68 3.44 -5.29
N VAL A 103 -8.56 2.82 -5.65
CA VAL A 103 -7.40 3.54 -6.17
C VAL A 103 -7.02 3.00 -7.54
N GLY A 104 -6.82 3.90 -8.50
CA GLY A 104 -6.29 3.62 -9.84
C GLY A 104 -4.95 4.33 -10.05
N LEU A 105 -3.84 3.62 -9.98
CA LEU A 105 -2.49 4.14 -10.17
C LEU A 105 -2.04 3.92 -11.61
N LYS A 106 -1.69 4.99 -12.34
CA LYS A 106 -1.03 4.89 -13.65
C LYS A 106 0.47 5.01 -13.49
N ILE A 107 1.17 3.95 -13.86
CA ILE A 107 2.62 3.83 -13.73
C ILE A 107 3.24 3.38 -15.04
N GLY A 108 4.43 3.85 -15.33
CA GLY A 108 5.18 3.41 -16.49
C GLY A 108 6.68 3.40 -16.23
N ARG A 109 7.43 2.77 -17.11
CA ARG A 109 8.89 2.74 -17.05
C ARG A 109 9.49 3.28 -18.34
N THR A 110 10.49 4.15 -18.21
CA THR A 110 11.22 4.69 -19.35
C THR A 110 12.29 3.71 -19.84
N TRP A 111 12.83 3.96 -21.03
CA TRP A 111 13.98 3.21 -21.57
C TRP A 111 15.24 3.33 -20.70
N THR A 112 15.36 4.41 -19.94
CA THR A 112 16.46 4.61 -18.98
C THR A 112 16.23 3.93 -17.64
N GLY A 113 15.07 3.26 -17.47
CA GLY A 113 14.72 2.56 -16.24
C GLY A 113 13.93 3.39 -15.22
N THR A 114 13.78 4.71 -15.43
CA THR A 114 13.04 5.58 -14.50
C THR A 114 11.56 5.21 -14.45
N VAL A 115 11.03 5.11 -13.25
CA VAL A 115 9.62 4.86 -12.98
C VAL A 115 8.86 6.18 -13.00
N ILE A 116 7.80 6.25 -13.78
CA ILE A 116 6.92 7.44 -13.88
C ILE A 116 5.55 7.09 -13.29
N VAL A 117 5.13 7.85 -12.29
CA VAL A 117 3.73 7.86 -11.84
C VAL A 117 3.01 8.93 -12.65
N GLY A 118 2.16 8.49 -13.56
CA GLY A 118 1.50 9.36 -14.54
C GLY A 118 0.19 9.97 -14.04
N ASP A 119 -0.54 9.24 -13.17
CA ASP A 119 -1.82 9.67 -12.65
C ASP A 119 -2.25 8.79 -11.46
N VAL A 120 -3.01 9.37 -10.53
CA VAL A 120 -3.64 8.65 -9.42
C VAL A 120 -5.09 9.06 -9.29
N ILE A 121 -5.98 8.09 -9.47
CA ILE A 121 -7.41 8.23 -9.22
C ILE A 121 -7.70 7.64 -7.84
N ARG A 122 -8.48 8.35 -7.01
CA ARG A 122 -8.85 7.91 -5.67
C ARG A 122 -10.30 8.30 -5.38
N VAL A 123 -11.16 7.30 -5.18
CA VAL A 123 -12.59 7.51 -4.95
C VAL A 123 -13.17 6.53 -3.92
N ARG A 124 -14.24 6.94 -3.25
CA ARG A 124 -15.11 6.11 -2.42
C ARG A 124 -16.52 6.20 -2.97
N LYS A 125 -16.90 5.25 -3.76
CA LYS A 125 -18.19 5.21 -4.48
C LYS A 125 -18.72 3.78 -4.57
N ASN A 126 -20.02 3.65 -4.89
CA ASN A 126 -20.64 2.35 -5.08
C ASN A 126 -20.07 1.57 -6.27
N ALA A 127 -20.36 0.28 -6.31
CA ALA A 127 -19.83 -0.64 -7.31
C ALA A 127 -20.14 -0.23 -8.75
N LYS A 128 -21.32 0.33 -9.01
CA LYS A 128 -21.70 0.79 -10.35
C LYS A 128 -20.81 1.94 -10.80
N PHE A 129 -20.64 2.95 -9.94
CA PHE A 129 -19.77 4.09 -10.24
C PHE A 129 -18.32 3.65 -10.49
N VAL A 130 -17.78 2.79 -9.62
CA VAL A 130 -16.40 2.27 -9.76
C VAL A 130 -16.24 1.53 -11.10
N ARG A 131 -17.21 0.73 -11.48
CA ARG A 131 -17.22 -0.01 -12.75
C ARG A 131 -17.21 0.93 -13.97
N ASP A 132 -18.07 1.95 -13.95
CA ASP A 132 -18.14 2.96 -14.99
C ASP A 132 -16.84 3.80 -15.06
N LEU A 133 -16.26 4.15 -13.91
CA LEU A 133 -14.99 4.85 -13.79
C LEU A 133 -13.83 4.04 -14.40
N VAL A 134 -13.70 2.77 -14.07
CA VAL A 134 -12.64 1.89 -14.61
C VAL A 134 -12.75 1.81 -16.13
N LYS A 135 -13.98 1.69 -16.67
CA LYS A 135 -14.22 1.66 -18.12
C LYS A 135 -13.87 2.98 -18.79
N ALA A 136 -14.28 4.12 -18.21
CA ALA A 136 -13.97 5.44 -18.74
C ALA A 136 -12.46 5.72 -18.71
N THR A 137 -11.79 5.33 -17.63
CA THR A 137 -10.34 5.45 -17.51
C THR A 137 -9.60 4.60 -18.54
N ALA A 138 -10.04 3.38 -18.79
CA ALA A 138 -9.46 2.51 -19.82
C ALA A 138 -9.56 3.13 -21.22
N LEU A 139 -10.71 3.77 -21.53
CA LEU A 139 -10.89 4.51 -22.78
C LEU A 139 -9.92 5.69 -22.88
N SER A 140 -9.77 6.47 -21.81
CA SER A 140 -8.87 7.62 -21.76
C SER A 140 -7.39 7.22 -21.83
N ASP A 141 -7.00 6.15 -21.15
CA ASP A 141 -5.63 5.64 -21.14
C ASP A 141 -5.23 4.98 -22.47
N GLY A 142 -6.22 4.52 -23.23
CA GLY A 142 -6.04 3.87 -24.52
C GLY A 142 -5.61 2.40 -24.44
N ARG A 143 -5.70 1.69 -25.58
CA ARG A 143 -5.45 0.24 -25.65
C ARG A 143 -3.98 -0.16 -25.41
N GLY A 144 -3.06 0.77 -25.54
CA GLY A 144 -1.64 0.56 -25.23
C GLY A 144 -1.32 0.54 -23.75
N CYS A 145 -2.25 0.99 -22.89
CA CYS A 145 -2.08 0.90 -21.44
C CYS A 145 -2.61 -0.45 -20.95
N TRP A 146 -1.75 -1.21 -20.25
CA TRP A 146 -2.16 -2.44 -19.60
C TRP A 146 -3.00 -2.13 -18.36
N ILE A 147 -3.90 -3.04 -18.00
CA ILE A 147 -4.79 -2.87 -16.86
C ILE A 147 -4.56 -4.02 -15.90
N GLY A 148 -4.10 -3.71 -14.70
CA GLY A 148 -3.94 -4.67 -13.61
C GLY A 148 -5.04 -4.49 -12.56
N LEU A 149 -5.55 -5.60 -12.04
CA LEU A 149 -6.53 -5.63 -10.95
C LEU A 149 -5.95 -6.42 -9.78
N ILE A 150 -5.98 -5.84 -8.58
CA ILE A 150 -5.69 -6.60 -7.36
C ILE A 150 -6.86 -7.55 -7.13
N GLN A 151 -6.56 -8.82 -7.04
CA GLN A 151 -7.55 -9.89 -6.88
C GLN A 151 -7.48 -10.45 -5.47
N ASP A 152 -8.57 -10.35 -4.75
CA ASP A 152 -8.72 -11.00 -3.45
C ASP A 152 -8.69 -12.53 -3.58
N PRO A 153 -8.18 -13.24 -2.55
CA PRO A 153 -8.21 -14.69 -2.56
C PRO A 153 -9.64 -15.23 -2.50
N GLY A 154 -9.86 -16.34 -3.18
CA GLY A 154 -11.14 -17.06 -3.16
C GLY A 154 -12.00 -16.85 -4.41
N GLN A 155 -13.19 -17.43 -4.39
CA GLN A 155 -14.12 -17.49 -5.54
C GLN A 155 -14.70 -16.12 -5.91
N SER A 156 -14.99 -15.29 -4.93
CA SER A 156 -15.55 -13.95 -5.15
C SER A 156 -14.57 -13.05 -5.91
N GLY A 157 -13.27 -13.06 -5.52
CA GLY A 157 -12.25 -12.31 -6.23
C GLY A 157 -12.03 -12.79 -7.66
N LYS A 158 -12.10 -14.10 -7.91
CA LYS A 158 -12.05 -14.67 -9.26
C LYS A 158 -13.23 -14.22 -10.11
N ALA A 159 -14.45 -14.31 -9.58
CA ALA A 159 -15.66 -13.89 -10.28
C ALA A 159 -15.65 -12.38 -10.58
N GLN A 160 -15.17 -11.56 -9.65
CA GLN A 160 -15.00 -10.13 -9.85
C GLN A 160 -14.01 -9.86 -11.00
N PHE A 161 -12.83 -10.48 -10.96
CA PHE A 161 -11.83 -10.33 -12.01
C PHE A 161 -12.38 -10.70 -13.40
N GLU A 162 -13.03 -11.86 -13.55
CA GLU A 162 -13.62 -12.29 -14.80
C GLU A 162 -14.67 -11.28 -15.32
N SER A 163 -15.51 -10.74 -14.42
CA SER A 163 -16.49 -9.72 -14.77
C SER A 163 -15.85 -8.43 -15.31
N TYR A 164 -14.76 -7.98 -14.71
CA TYR A 164 -14.00 -6.82 -15.21
C TYR A 164 -13.28 -7.14 -16.51
N ARG A 165 -12.67 -8.32 -16.63
CA ARG A 165 -12.00 -8.77 -17.85
C ARG A 165 -12.95 -8.81 -19.04
N GLU A 166 -14.20 -9.27 -18.82
CA GLU A 166 -15.22 -9.26 -19.85
C GLU A 166 -15.64 -7.83 -20.24
N MET A 167 -15.85 -6.95 -19.26
CA MET A 167 -16.18 -5.54 -19.50
C MET A 167 -15.08 -4.80 -20.27
N LEU A 168 -13.82 -5.15 -20.03
CA LEU A 168 -12.63 -4.54 -20.62
C LEU A 168 -12.12 -5.33 -21.84
N ARG A 169 -13.00 -6.04 -22.53
CA ARG A 169 -12.65 -6.81 -23.73
C ARG A 169 -11.99 -5.90 -24.79
N GLY A 170 -10.83 -6.33 -25.29
CA GLY A 170 -10.02 -5.55 -26.22
C GLY A 170 -8.89 -4.73 -25.58
N TYR A 171 -8.74 -4.80 -24.24
CA TYR A 171 -7.60 -4.30 -23.50
C TYR A 171 -6.76 -5.46 -22.96
N SER A 172 -5.49 -5.20 -22.66
CA SER A 172 -4.60 -6.15 -21.97
C SER A 172 -4.89 -6.10 -20.48
N VAL A 173 -5.65 -7.08 -19.96
CA VAL A 173 -6.08 -7.14 -18.55
C VAL A 173 -5.44 -8.33 -17.86
N PHE A 174 -4.88 -8.12 -16.66
CA PHE A 174 -4.30 -9.19 -15.82
C PHE A 174 -4.64 -8.99 -14.34
N SER A 175 -4.51 -10.05 -13.55
CA SER A 175 -4.71 -9.99 -12.10
C SER A 175 -3.39 -10.10 -11.36
N CYS A 176 -3.30 -9.42 -10.22
CA CYS A 176 -2.26 -9.59 -9.22
C CYS A 176 -2.89 -10.10 -7.92
N GLY A 177 -2.34 -11.17 -7.33
CA GLY A 177 -2.82 -11.67 -6.05
C GLY A 177 -2.49 -10.72 -4.90
N SER A 178 -3.45 -10.52 -4.00
CA SER A 178 -3.24 -9.88 -2.71
C SER A 178 -2.78 -10.96 -1.71
N GLY A 179 -1.60 -10.92 -1.20
CA GLY A 179 -1.19 -12.00 -0.28
C GLY A 179 0.18 -11.84 0.35
N LYS A 180 0.94 -10.85 -0.07
CA LYS A 180 2.22 -10.51 0.54
C LYS A 180 2.05 -9.39 1.57
N LYS A 181 2.91 -9.37 2.59
CA LYS A 181 2.98 -8.23 3.53
C LYS A 181 3.26 -6.94 2.75
N LYS A 182 2.58 -5.87 3.11
CA LYS A 182 2.68 -4.56 2.43
C LYS A 182 4.12 -4.05 2.41
N GLU A 183 4.86 -4.26 3.48
CA GLU A 183 6.25 -3.86 3.62
C GLU A 183 7.15 -4.56 2.59
N LEU A 184 7.00 -5.88 2.42
CA LEU A 184 7.78 -6.65 1.43
C LEU A 184 7.50 -6.22 -0.02
N ILE A 185 6.29 -5.74 -0.31
CA ILE A 185 5.95 -5.20 -1.63
C ILE A 185 6.54 -3.80 -1.80
N ALA A 186 6.58 -3.01 -0.72
CA ALA A 186 7.06 -1.64 -0.74
C ALA A 186 8.59 -1.52 -0.84
N GLU A 187 9.36 -2.47 -0.29
CA GLU A 187 10.83 -2.42 -0.27
C GLU A 187 11.47 -2.12 -1.64
N PRO A 188 11.17 -2.86 -2.73
CA PRO A 188 11.77 -2.56 -4.02
C PRO A 188 11.35 -1.19 -4.58
N VAL A 189 10.13 -0.76 -4.28
CA VAL A 189 9.63 0.56 -4.70
C VAL A 189 10.30 1.67 -3.89
N ALA A 190 10.51 1.45 -2.60
CA ALA A 190 11.24 2.37 -1.72
C ALA A 190 12.70 2.54 -2.16
N ALA A 191 13.35 1.46 -2.59
CA ALA A 191 14.70 1.54 -3.13
C ALA A 191 14.79 2.42 -4.40
N GLU A 192 13.84 2.26 -5.33
CA GLU A 192 13.74 3.11 -6.53
C GLU A 192 13.46 4.58 -6.15
N TRP A 193 12.59 4.81 -5.16
CA TRP A 193 12.26 6.14 -4.65
C TRP A 193 13.46 6.83 -4.01
N GLN A 194 14.15 6.17 -3.09
CA GLN A 194 15.34 6.67 -2.41
C GLN A 194 16.52 6.85 -3.37
N GLY A 195 16.58 6.05 -4.42
CA GLY A 195 17.54 6.18 -5.52
C GLY A 195 17.25 7.34 -6.48
N ASN A 196 16.23 8.18 -6.23
CA ASN A 196 15.74 9.23 -7.11
C ASN A 196 15.34 8.73 -8.51
N ASN A 197 14.91 7.47 -8.61
CA ASN A 197 14.52 6.83 -9.85
C ASN A 197 13.00 6.79 -10.05
N VAL A 198 12.25 7.60 -9.29
CA VAL A 198 10.79 7.75 -9.42
C VAL A 198 10.46 9.22 -9.68
N ALA A 199 9.66 9.49 -10.70
CA ALA A 199 9.14 10.82 -10.99
C ALA A 199 7.61 10.81 -11.04
N LEU A 200 6.99 11.86 -10.49
CA LEU A 200 5.55 12.07 -10.49
C LEU A 200 5.19 13.11 -11.55
N VAL A 201 4.20 12.83 -12.39
CA VAL A 201 3.64 13.86 -13.26
C VAL A 201 2.84 14.84 -12.42
N MET A 202 2.98 16.14 -12.70
CA MET A 202 2.24 17.19 -12.00
C MET A 202 0.74 17.00 -12.15
N GLY A 203 0.02 16.99 -11.03
CA GLY A 203 -1.42 16.87 -10.96
C GLY A 203 -1.96 17.15 -9.55
N ASP A 204 -3.25 17.39 -9.44
CA ASP A 204 -3.93 17.69 -8.16
C ASP A 204 -3.80 16.55 -7.13
N TRP A 205 -3.54 15.35 -7.59
CA TRP A 205 -3.35 14.15 -6.78
C TRP A 205 -2.00 14.07 -6.06
N ASN A 206 -0.99 14.82 -6.51
CA ASN A 206 0.39 14.69 -6.00
C ASN A 206 0.49 14.83 -4.49
N ARG A 207 -0.14 15.88 -3.93
CA ARG A 207 -0.04 16.15 -2.49
C ARG A 207 -0.61 15.01 -1.67
N ALA A 208 -1.83 14.59 -1.97
CA ALA A 208 -2.47 13.52 -1.22
C ALA A 208 -1.72 12.18 -1.33
N PHE A 209 -1.15 11.90 -2.50
CA PHE A 209 -0.34 10.72 -2.75
C PHE A 209 0.97 10.72 -1.95
N ILE A 210 1.68 11.85 -1.95
CA ILE A 210 2.93 12.02 -1.19
C ILE A 210 2.67 11.92 0.31
N ASP A 211 1.65 12.63 0.81
CA ASP A 211 1.26 12.61 2.23
C ASP A 211 0.90 11.20 2.73
N GLU A 212 0.34 10.35 1.86
CA GLU A 212 0.01 8.96 2.20
C GLU A 212 1.25 8.06 2.19
N LEU A 213 2.12 8.20 1.20
CA LEU A 213 3.38 7.46 1.13
C LEU A 213 4.32 7.81 2.28
N GLU A 214 4.38 9.08 2.69
CA GLU A 214 5.21 9.51 3.82
C GLU A 214 4.79 8.84 5.14
N LYS A 215 3.50 8.52 5.27
CA LYS A 215 2.94 7.87 6.48
C LYS A 215 3.11 6.35 6.48
N PHE A 216 3.60 5.78 5.37
CA PHE A 216 3.81 4.34 5.25
C PHE A 216 5.00 3.90 6.13
N PRO A 217 4.95 2.75 6.84
CA PRO A 217 3.90 1.70 6.87
C PRO A 217 2.69 2.02 7.71
#